data_8a20981db9be17ff7356c32b0fdf46e6
#
_entry.id   8a20981db9be17ff7356c32b0fdf46e6
#
_cell.length_a   1.000
_cell.length_b   1.000
_cell.length_c   1.000
_cell.angle_alpha   90.00
_cell.angle_beta   90.00
_cell.angle_gamma   90.00
#
_symmetry.space_group_name_H-M   'P 1'
#
loop_
_entity.id
_entity.type
_entity.pdbx_description
1 polymer ?
#
loop_
_entity_poly.entity_id
_entity_poly.type
_entity_poly.pdbx_seq_one_letter_code
_entity_poly.pdbx_strand_id
1 'polypeptide(L)'
;MPIRAGSLLIPDSDLSIAFIKSGGPGGQNVNKVSSAVQLRFDLEGCALLDERVKARLRRLAGRRLTDEGAVLLIARGERSQEQNRRDAEARLAALIEAALVEP
;
A
#
# COMPACT_ATOMS: atom_id res chain seq x y z
N MET A 1 -7.97 8.04 5.07
CA MET A 1 -9.04 7.11 5.43
C MET A 1 -8.45 5.82 5.96
N PRO A 2 -8.94 5.33 7.09
CA PRO A 2 -8.43 4.06 7.60
C PRO A 2 -8.80 2.91 6.69
N ILE A 3 -8.01 1.86 6.75
CA ILE A 3 -8.20 0.67 5.92
C ILE A 3 -8.63 -0.48 6.82
N ARG A 4 -9.72 -1.14 6.45
CA ARG A 4 -10.18 -2.31 7.19
C ARG A 4 -9.52 -3.56 6.61
N ALA A 5 -8.88 -4.31 7.48
CA ALA A 5 -8.23 -5.56 7.12
C ALA A 5 -8.64 -6.62 8.13
N GLY A 6 -9.58 -7.48 7.76
CA GLY A 6 -10.14 -8.44 8.69
C GLY A 6 -10.81 -7.75 9.85
N SER A 7 -10.37 -8.08 11.06
CA SER A 7 -10.91 -7.46 12.27
C SER A 7 -10.20 -6.16 12.64
N LEU A 8 -9.17 -5.78 11.90
CA LEU A 8 -8.39 -4.60 12.22
C LEU A 8 -8.82 -3.41 11.38
N LEU A 9 -8.71 -2.24 11.97
CA LEU A 9 -8.90 -0.97 11.26
C LEU A 9 -7.59 -0.23 11.34
N ILE A 10 -6.87 -0.19 10.21
CA ILE A 10 -5.55 0.43 10.16
C ILE A 10 -5.72 1.93 10.09
N PRO A 11 -5.17 2.68 11.06
CA PRO A 11 -5.40 4.12 11.10
C PRO A 11 -4.57 4.86 10.04
N ASP A 12 -5.03 6.05 9.70
CA ASP A 12 -4.34 6.89 8.74
C ASP A 12 -2.90 7.19 9.18
N SER A 13 -2.65 7.22 10.47
CA SER A 13 -1.31 7.53 10.97
C SER A 13 -0.27 6.51 10.54
N ASP A 14 -0.69 5.29 10.20
CA ASP A 14 0.22 4.26 9.73
C ASP A 14 0.32 4.22 8.21
N LEU A 15 -0.38 5.11 7.52
CA LEU A 15 -0.51 5.09 6.07
C LEU A 15 -0.04 6.41 5.48
N SER A 16 0.55 6.33 4.29
CA SER A 16 0.89 7.51 3.50
C SER A 16 0.55 7.24 2.05
N ILE A 17 -0.06 8.21 1.40
CA ILE A 17 -0.42 8.09 0.00
C ILE A 17 0.25 9.19 -0.77
N ALA A 18 0.92 8.82 -1.86
CA ALA A 18 1.54 9.76 -2.76
C ALA A 18 1.05 9.49 -4.16
N PHE A 19 0.85 10.56 -4.91
CA PHE A 19 0.48 10.44 -6.31
C PHE A 19 1.75 10.54 -7.13
N ILE A 20 1.98 9.54 -7.98
CA ILE A 20 3.21 9.45 -8.75
C ILE A 20 2.95 10.02 -10.13
N LYS A 21 3.76 11.00 -10.51
CA LYS A 21 3.70 11.49 -11.86
C LYS A 21 4.55 10.60 -12.73
N SER A 22 3.93 9.96 -13.70
CA SER A 22 4.67 9.20 -14.67
C SER A 22 5.16 10.18 -15.73
N GLY A 23 6.09 11.02 -15.34
CA GLY A 23 6.55 12.02 -16.27
C GLY A 23 7.71 11.49 -17.05
N GLY A 24 7.43 10.98 -18.22
CA GLY A 24 8.52 10.88 -19.13
C GLY A 24 8.86 12.27 -19.61
N PRO A 25 10.10 12.53 -19.94
CA PRO A 25 10.46 13.82 -20.50
C PRO A 25 9.90 14.02 -21.89
N GLY A 26 9.18 13.06 -22.39
CA GLY A 26 8.73 13.06 -23.74
C GLY A 26 7.78 14.14 -24.15
N GLY A 27 7.04 14.68 -23.28
CA GLY A 27 6.16 15.78 -23.59
C GLY A 27 5.03 15.48 -24.55
N GLN A 28 5.11 14.41 -25.28
CA GLN A 28 4.08 14.09 -26.25
C GLN A 28 2.76 13.76 -25.63
N ASN A 29 2.79 13.25 -24.44
CA ASN A 29 1.58 12.80 -23.78
C ASN A 29 1.31 13.64 -22.56
N VAL A 30 1.50 14.92 -22.71
CA VAL A 30 1.31 15.84 -21.61
C VAL A 30 -0.11 15.83 -21.08
N ASN A 31 -1.03 15.36 -21.89
CA ASN A 31 -2.43 15.32 -21.48
C ASN A 31 -2.73 14.15 -20.57
N LYS A 32 -1.83 13.21 -20.49
CA LYS A 32 -2.07 12.08 -19.62
C LYS A 32 -1.66 12.43 -18.22
N VAL A 33 -2.63 12.79 -17.44
CA VAL A 33 -2.40 12.98 -16.02
C VAL A 33 -2.07 11.63 -15.44
N SER A 34 -0.99 11.55 -14.72
CA SER A 34 -0.65 10.31 -14.04
C SER A 34 -1.69 10.02 -12.99
N SER A 35 -2.26 8.82 -13.07
CA SER A 35 -3.21 8.38 -12.06
C SER A 35 -2.57 7.40 -11.07
N ALA A 36 -1.28 7.16 -11.20
CA ALA A 36 -0.59 6.20 -10.35
C ALA A 36 -0.55 6.67 -8.90
N VAL A 37 -0.71 5.72 -8.00
CA VAL A 37 -0.77 5.98 -6.57
C VAL A 37 0.23 5.06 -5.88
N GLN A 38 0.98 5.62 -4.93
CA GLN A 38 1.86 4.85 -4.07
C GLN A 38 1.28 4.89 -2.66
N LEU A 39 1.02 3.71 -2.12
CA LEU A 39 0.56 3.57 -0.74
C LEU A 39 1.70 3.00 0.08
N ARG A 40 2.02 3.67 1.18
CA ARG A 40 3.05 3.23 2.11
C ARG A 40 2.40 2.91 3.44
N PHE A 41 2.66 1.71 3.95
CA PHE A 41 2.16 1.26 5.24
C PHE A 41 3.33 1.03 6.17
N ASP A 42 3.30 1.67 7.34
CA ASP A 42 4.36 1.52 8.34
C ASP A 42 4.13 0.24 9.13
N LEU A 43 4.64 -0.86 8.60
CA LEU A 43 4.48 -2.17 9.21
C LEU A 43 5.14 -2.23 10.58
N GLU A 44 6.36 -1.74 10.68
CA GLU A 44 7.12 -1.85 11.92
C GLU A 44 6.53 -1.00 13.03
N GLY A 45 5.98 0.15 12.68
CA GLY A 45 5.40 1.05 13.67
C GLY A 45 3.94 0.79 13.97
N CYS A 46 3.34 -0.20 13.35
CA CYS A 46 1.91 -0.45 13.55
C CYS A 46 1.67 -1.20 14.86
N ALA A 47 1.06 -0.52 15.81
CA ALA A 47 0.81 -1.09 17.13
C ALA A 47 -0.25 -2.18 17.13
N LEU A 48 -1.03 -2.27 16.07
CA LEU A 48 -2.11 -3.26 15.99
C LEU A 48 -1.61 -4.66 15.64
N LEU A 49 -0.38 -4.76 15.13
CA LEU A 49 0.18 -6.04 14.71
C LEU A 49 1.18 -6.53 15.74
N ASP A 50 1.03 -7.77 16.19
CA ASP A 50 2.05 -8.36 17.04
C ASP A 50 3.21 -8.87 16.20
N GLU A 51 4.28 -9.33 16.86
CA GLU A 51 5.49 -9.72 16.17
C GLU A 51 5.28 -10.89 15.21
N ARG A 52 4.39 -11.80 15.55
CA ARG A 52 4.13 -12.94 14.68
C ARG A 52 3.46 -12.50 13.38
N VAL A 53 2.49 -11.61 13.50
CA VAL A 53 1.81 -11.07 12.34
C VAL A 53 2.78 -10.25 11.50
N LYS A 54 3.59 -9.42 12.15
CA LYS A 54 4.58 -8.62 11.43
C LYS A 54 5.54 -9.50 10.65
N ALA A 55 6.01 -10.58 11.27
CA ALA A 55 6.93 -11.48 10.59
C ALA A 55 6.30 -12.12 9.35
N ARG A 56 5.04 -12.55 9.47
CA ARG A 56 4.33 -13.10 8.32
C ARG A 56 4.14 -12.06 7.24
N LEU A 57 3.78 -10.84 7.64
CA LEU A 57 3.54 -9.77 6.67
C LEU A 57 4.82 -9.37 5.94
N ARG A 58 5.95 -9.32 6.64
CA ARG A 58 7.23 -9.05 5.99
C ARG A 58 7.50 -10.07 4.89
N ARG A 59 7.22 -11.33 5.17
CA ARG A 59 7.43 -12.39 4.20
C ARG A 59 6.48 -12.27 3.02
N LEU A 60 5.22 -12.00 3.30
CA LEU A 60 4.22 -11.85 2.25
C LEU A 60 4.48 -10.61 1.38
N ALA A 61 4.97 -9.55 1.99
CA ALA A 61 5.25 -8.32 1.24
C ALA A 61 6.42 -8.50 0.27
N GLY A 62 7.41 -9.29 0.66
CA GLY A 62 8.55 -9.57 -0.20
C GLY A 62 9.25 -8.30 -0.67
N ARG A 63 9.30 -8.11 -1.97
CA ARG A 63 9.97 -6.94 -2.56
C ARG A 63 9.32 -5.61 -2.21
N ARG A 64 8.08 -5.65 -1.79
CA ARG A 64 7.36 -4.42 -1.42
C ARG A 64 7.82 -3.88 -0.08
N LEU A 65 8.58 -4.67 0.68
CA LEU A 65 9.06 -4.23 1.98
C LEU A 65 10.30 -3.36 1.80
N THR A 66 10.28 -2.17 2.40
CA THR A 66 11.43 -1.26 2.36
C THR A 66 12.41 -1.59 3.47
N ASP A 67 13.61 -1.05 3.35
CA ASP A 67 14.63 -1.22 4.39
C ASP A 67 14.20 -0.62 5.72
N GLU A 68 13.28 0.33 5.66
CA GLU A 68 12.77 1.00 6.85
C GLU A 68 11.63 0.26 7.53
N GLY A 69 11.20 -0.86 6.94
CA GLY A 69 10.12 -1.64 7.52
C GLY A 69 8.74 -1.19 7.12
N ALA A 70 8.61 -0.59 5.96
CA ALA A 70 7.32 -0.21 5.41
C ALA A 70 7.00 -1.06 4.19
N VAL A 71 5.72 -1.20 3.92
CA VAL A 71 5.23 -1.90 2.72
C VAL A 71 4.82 -0.84 1.70
N LEU A 72 5.38 -0.93 0.50
CA LEU A 72 5.04 -0.02 -0.59
C LEU A 72 4.24 -0.74 -1.65
N LEU A 73 3.10 -0.16 -2.00
CA LEU A 73 2.24 -0.69 -3.05
C LEU A 73 2.01 0.40 -4.08
N ILE A 74 2.19 0.06 -5.34
CA ILE A 74 1.96 1.01 -6.43
C ILE A 74 0.83 0.47 -7.28
N ALA A 75 -0.18 1.29 -7.49
CA ALA A 75 -1.31 0.95 -8.34
C ALA A 75 -1.39 1.96 -9.47
N ARG A 76 -1.44 1.46 -10.69
CA ARG A 76 -1.45 2.32 -11.88
C ARG A 76 -2.30 1.76 -13.01
N GLY A 77 -3.10 0.74 -12.72
CA GLY A 77 -3.87 0.08 -13.76
C GLY A 77 -5.14 0.80 -14.16
N GLU A 78 -5.58 1.73 -13.34
CA GLU A 78 -6.84 2.43 -13.60
C GLU A 78 -6.57 3.83 -14.10
N ARG A 79 -7.59 4.46 -14.67
CA ARG A 79 -7.47 5.82 -15.18
C ARG A 79 -7.58 6.87 -14.08
N SER A 80 -8.31 6.55 -13.05
CA SER A 80 -8.61 7.47 -11.97
C SER A 80 -7.68 7.25 -10.80
N GLN A 81 -7.18 8.33 -10.22
CA GLN A 81 -6.37 8.24 -9.00
C GLN A 81 -7.17 7.59 -7.88
N GLU A 82 -8.44 7.90 -7.81
CA GLU A 82 -9.29 7.34 -6.78
C GLU A 82 -9.40 5.83 -6.90
N GLN A 83 -9.55 5.32 -8.13
CA GLN A 83 -9.64 3.89 -8.35
C GLN A 83 -8.31 3.20 -8.04
N ASN A 84 -7.19 3.84 -8.41
CA ASN A 84 -5.87 3.29 -8.09
C ASN A 84 -5.63 3.28 -6.59
N ARG A 85 -6.09 4.31 -5.89
CA ARG A 85 -5.98 4.35 -4.45
C ARG A 85 -6.77 3.20 -3.82
N ARG A 86 -7.99 2.98 -4.27
CA ARG A 86 -8.80 1.88 -3.77
C ARG A 86 -8.16 0.54 -4.04
N ASP A 87 -7.55 0.40 -5.22
CA ASP A 87 -6.86 -0.83 -5.57
C ASP A 87 -5.67 -1.07 -4.64
N ALA A 88 -4.88 -0.04 -4.39
CA ALA A 88 -3.75 -0.17 -3.48
C ALA A 88 -4.21 -0.52 -2.07
N GLU A 89 -5.27 0.14 -1.61
CA GLU A 89 -5.83 -0.14 -0.28
C GLU A 89 -6.34 -1.56 -0.18
N ALA A 90 -7.00 -2.04 -1.21
CA ALA A 90 -7.52 -3.41 -1.23
C ALA A 90 -6.38 -4.43 -1.21
N ARG A 91 -5.30 -4.16 -1.94
CA ARG A 91 -4.14 -5.03 -1.94
C ARG A 91 -3.47 -5.08 -0.57
N LEU A 92 -3.36 -3.93 0.07
CA LEU A 92 -2.78 -3.88 1.42
C LEU A 92 -3.66 -4.64 2.40
N ALA A 93 -4.96 -4.43 2.34
CA ALA A 93 -5.89 -5.15 3.21
C ALA A 93 -5.75 -6.65 3.03
N ALA A 94 -5.63 -7.11 1.79
CA ALA A 94 -5.49 -8.54 1.51
C ALA A 94 -4.19 -9.09 2.10
N LEU A 95 -3.10 -8.34 2.00
CA LEU A 95 -1.83 -8.77 2.59
C LEU A 95 -1.93 -8.88 4.09
N ILE A 96 -2.53 -7.89 4.73
CA ILE A 96 -2.66 -7.89 6.18
C ILE A 96 -3.57 -9.04 6.62
N GLU A 97 -4.69 -9.22 5.93
CA GLU A 97 -5.61 -10.31 6.25
C GLU A 97 -4.92 -11.67 6.15
N ALA A 98 -4.11 -11.85 5.10
CA ALA A 98 -3.35 -13.09 4.94
C ALA A 98 -2.36 -13.28 6.08
N ALA A 99 -1.75 -12.20 6.55
CA ALA A 99 -0.81 -12.27 7.65
C ALA A 99 -1.47 -12.58 8.98
N LEU A 100 -2.75 -12.23 9.13
CA LEU A 100 -3.50 -12.51 10.34
C LEU A 100 -3.87 -13.98 10.49
N VAL A 101 -3.87 -14.71 9.37
CA VAL A 101 -4.21 -16.13 9.40
C VAL A 101 -2.99 -16.92 9.82
N GLU A 102 -3.13 -17.70 10.88
CA GLU A 102 -2.05 -18.57 11.31
C GLU A 102 -2.02 -19.82 10.44
N PRO A 103 -0.80 -20.29 10.07
CA PRO A 103 -0.69 -21.50 9.29
C PRO A 103 -1.07 -22.74 10.07
#